data_e514d0da4db66516591a7cb5c4c3a067
#
_entry.id   e514d0da4db66516591a7cb5c4c3a067
#
_cell.length_a   1.000
_cell.length_b   1.000
_cell.length_c   1.000
_cell.angle_alpha   90.00
_cell.angle_beta   90.00
_cell.angle_gamma   90.00
#
_symmetry.space_group_name_H-M   'P 1'
#
loop_
_entity.id
_entity.type
_entity.pdbx_description
1 polymer ?
#
loop_
_entity_poly.entity_id
_entity_poly.type
_entity_poly.pdbx_seq_one_letter_code
_entity_poly.pdbx_strand_id
1 'polypeptide(L)'
;VLACAAGSDEVTVSELALVPGGEALQAPDWVPYTDRVRPGDLEPGDVMPPAPGDSRLSDDGTLSQAGWKEAAQRWLASYGPEAPMAAQAHLQCATCAFFLPLKDGFGVCANEYSADGRAVHARYGCGAHSQTTIAPEPAVDPDTVFDDEAPFY
;
A
#
# COMPACT_ATOMS: atom_id res chain seq x y z
N VAL A 1 33.83 -0.72 -30.29
CA VAL A 1 35.00 -0.20 -31.00
C VAL A 1 35.57 -1.30 -31.86
N LEU A 2 35.84 -1.01 -33.12
CA LEU A 2 36.51 -1.91 -34.05
C LEU A 2 37.99 -1.52 -34.12
N ALA A 3 38.87 -2.48 -34.22
CA ALA A 3 40.31 -2.28 -34.36
C ALA A 3 40.86 -3.20 -35.46
N CYS A 4 41.89 -2.75 -36.13
CA CYS A 4 42.61 -3.51 -37.10
C CYS A 4 44.11 -3.53 -36.69
N ALA A 5 44.69 -4.71 -36.59
CA ALA A 5 46.09 -4.80 -36.26
C ALA A 5 46.96 -4.29 -37.38
N ALA A 6 48.09 -3.66 -37.06
CA ALA A 6 49.02 -3.15 -38.07
C ALA A 6 49.50 -4.26 -39.01
N GLY A 7 49.23 -4.13 -40.33
CA GLY A 7 49.57 -5.11 -41.34
C GLY A 7 48.57 -6.27 -41.52
N SER A 8 47.39 -6.16 -40.94
CA SER A 8 46.27 -7.10 -41.15
C SER A 8 45.12 -6.37 -41.80
N ASP A 9 44.42 -7.05 -42.72
CA ASP A 9 43.15 -6.58 -43.31
C ASP A 9 41.92 -7.06 -42.49
N GLU A 10 42.13 -7.85 -41.43
CA GLU A 10 41.07 -8.32 -40.57
C GLU A 10 40.68 -7.28 -39.53
N VAL A 11 39.41 -6.96 -39.48
CA VAL A 11 38.80 -6.08 -38.49
C VAL A 11 38.33 -6.93 -37.30
N THR A 12 38.79 -6.60 -36.12
CA THR A 12 38.45 -7.28 -34.88
C THR A 12 37.65 -6.35 -33.95
N VAL A 13 36.83 -6.92 -33.08
CA VAL A 13 36.16 -6.15 -32.04
C VAL A 13 37.10 -6.05 -30.83
N SER A 14 37.56 -4.81 -30.57
CA SER A 14 38.43 -4.57 -29.41
C SER A 14 37.67 -4.25 -28.14
N GLU A 15 36.45 -3.70 -28.26
CA GLU A 15 35.65 -3.30 -27.13
C GLU A 15 34.17 -3.33 -27.48
N LEU A 16 33.35 -3.86 -26.57
CA LEU A 16 31.90 -3.77 -26.59
C LEU A 16 31.47 -2.93 -25.39
N ALA A 17 30.69 -1.86 -25.65
CA ALA A 17 30.09 -1.07 -24.60
C ALA A 17 28.57 -1.05 -24.79
N LEU A 18 27.83 -1.25 -23.73
CA LEU A 18 26.39 -1.01 -23.68
C LEU A 18 26.19 0.50 -23.48
N VAL A 19 25.61 1.17 -24.45
CA VAL A 19 25.34 2.61 -24.38
C VAL A 19 23.83 2.81 -24.30
N PRO A 20 23.33 3.66 -23.40
CA PRO A 20 21.91 3.98 -23.36
C PRO A 20 21.44 4.57 -24.69
N GLY A 21 20.32 4.09 -25.21
CA GLY A 21 19.65 4.70 -26.35
C GLY A 21 18.95 6.01 -25.99
N GLY A 22 18.44 6.75 -26.98
CA GLY A 22 17.73 8.00 -26.76
C GLY A 22 16.46 7.88 -25.90
N GLU A 23 15.86 6.69 -25.87
CA GLU A 23 14.67 6.35 -25.06
C GLU A 23 15.01 5.67 -23.72
N ALA A 24 16.30 5.59 -23.37
CA ALA A 24 16.70 4.97 -22.12
C ALA A 24 16.26 5.82 -20.94
N LEU A 25 15.75 5.14 -19.90
CA LEU A 25 15.45 5.78 -18.63
C LEU A 25 16.76 6.30 -18.02
N GLN A 26 16.85 7.59 -17.86
CA GLN A 26 17.95 8.23 -17.15
C GLN A 26 17.56 8.43 -15.70
N ALA A 27 18.54 8.31 -14.80
CA ALA A 27 18.32 8.72 -13.42
C ALA A 27 17.97 10.22 -13.41
N PRO A 28 16.97 10.65 -12.63
CA PRO A 28 16.68 12.07 -12.45
C PRO A 28 17.93 12.80 -11.93
N ASP A 29 17.98 14.11 -12.16
CA ASP A 29 19.01 14.96 -11.57
C ASP A 29 19.10 14.72 -10.06
N TRP A 30 20.28 14.98 -9.49
CA TRP A 30 20.48 14.77 -8.06
C TRP A 30 19.44 15.56 -7.24
N VAL A 31 18.71 14.81 -6.37
CA VAL A 31 17.71 15.37 -5.48
C VAL A 31 18.22 15.14 -4.05
N PRO A 32 18.13 16.14 -3.14
CA PRO A 32 18.49 15.97 -1.74
C PRO A 32 17.83 14.73 -1.12
N TYR A 33 18.51 14.07 -0.20
CA TYR A 33 17.98 12.86 0.45
C TYR A 33 16.60 13.09 1.09
N THR A 34 16.44 14.22 1.78
CA THR A 34 15.18 14.64 2.41
C THR A 34 13.99 14.70 1.44
N ASP A 35 14.26 15.03 0.17
CA ASP A 35 13.23 15.15 -0.86
C ASP A 35 12.94 13.81 -1.55
N ARG A 36 13.82 12.82 -1.35
CA ARG A 36 13.68 11.46 -1.91
C ARG A 36 13.00 10.50 -0.95
N VAL A 37 13.07 10.76 0.36
CA VAL A 37 12.51 9.87 1.38
C VAL A 37 10.98 9.80 1.25
N ARG A 38 10.46 8.60 1.26
CA ARG A 38 9.04 8.31 1.19
C ARG A 38 8.52 7.68 2.47
N PRO A 39 7.21 7.73 2.72
CA PRO A 39 6.63 7.02 3.85
C PRO A 39 7.02 5.54 3.84
N GLY A 40 7.63 5.07 4.93
CA GLY A 40 8.11 3.70 5.07
C GLY A 40 9.61 3.50 4.80
N ASP A 41 10.33 4.51 4.33
CA ASP A 41 11.77 4.41 4.05
C ASP A 41 12.65 4.55 5.30
N LEU A 42 12.12 5.09 6.41
CA LEU A 42 12.89 5.27 7.64
C LEU A 42 13.14 3.93 8.34
N GLU A 43 14.40 3.64 8.59
CA GLU A 43 14.86 2.48 9.34
C GLU A 43 15.18 2.84 10.81
N PRO A 44 15.29 1.84 11.71
CA PRO A 44 15.69 2.09 13.09
C PRO A 44 17.02 2.84 13.20
N GLY A 45 16.98 4.04 13.77
CA GLY A 45 18.15 4.92 13.91
C GLY A 45 18.18 6.10 12.93
N ASP A 46 17.34 6.07 11.89
CA ASP A 46 17.20 7.21 10.99
C ASP A 46 16.50 8.39 11.67
N VAL A 47 16.92 9.59 11.31
CA VAL A 47 16.38 10.84 11.86
C VAL A 47 15.94 11.75 10.71
N MET A 48 14.67 12.11 10.71
CA MET A 48 14.10 13.06 9.77
C MET A 48 13.32 14.14 10.53
N PRO A 49 13.97 15.22 10.92
CA PRO A 49 13.30 16.31 11.60
C PRO A 49 12.31 17.02 10.64
N PRO A 50 11.21 17.59 11.16
CA PRO A 50 10.33 18.41 10.36
C PRO A 50 11.07 19.62 9.80
N ALA A 51 10.69 20.07 8.62
CA ALA A 51 11.24 21.28 8.03
C ALA A 51 10.91 22.51 8.90
N PRO A 52 11.79 23.53 8.96
CA PRO A 52 11.46 24.78 9.61
C PRO A 52 10.17 25.39 9.02
N GLY A 53 9.19 25.70 9.87
CA GLY A 53 7.90 26.25 9.45
C GLY A 53 6.95 25.20 8.83
N ASP A 54 7.12 23.91 9.13
CA ASP A 54 6.22 22.85 8.70
C ASP A 54 4.78 23.14 9.17
N SER A 55 3.90 23.45 8.22
CA SER A 55 2.50 23.80 8.48
C SER A 55 1.68 22.70 9.17
N ARG A 56 2.20 21.47 9.19
CA ARG A 56 1.58 20.34 9.88
C ARG A 56 1.72 20.41 11.39
N LEU A 57 2.61 21.27 11.89
CA LEU A 57 2.82 21.48 13.32
C LEU A 57 2.32 22.88 13.72
N SER A 58 1.77 22.96 14.90
CA SER A 58 1.46 24.22 15.59
C SER A 58 2.71 24.75 16.31
N ASP A 59 2.70 26.01 16.74
CA ASP A 59 3.84 26.64 17.43
C ASP A 59 4.19 25.93 18.75
N ASP A 60 3.24 25.24 19.37
CA ASP A 60 3.43 24.42 20.58
C ASP A 60 3.98 23.01 20.30
N GLY A 61 4.29 22.68 19.04
CA GLY A 61 4.80 21.38 18.64
C GLY A 61 3.73 20.29 18.51
N THR A 62 2.46 20.62 18.66
CA THR A 62 1.36 19.65 18.43
C THR A 62 0.95 19.60 16.97
N LEU A 63 0.20 18.56 16.58
CA LEU A 63 -0.33 18.43 15.22
C LEU A 63 -1.34 19.56 14.95
N SER A 64 -1.05 20.37 13.93
CA SER A 64 -1.95 21.45 13.49
C SER A 64 -3.21 20.90 12.82
N GLN A 65 -4.20 21.78 12.60
CA GLN A 65 -5.39 21.41 11.83
C GLN A 65 -5.05 21.07 10.37
N ALA A 66 -4.05 21.72 9.78
CA ALA A 66 -3.56 21.38 8.44
C ALA A 66 -2.95 19.99 8.43
N GLY A 67 -2.08 19.67 9.39
CA GLY A 67 -1.48 18.35 9.53
C GLY A 67 -2.51 17.24 9.75
N TRP A 68 -3.54 17.52 10.58
CA TRP A 68 -4.66 16.59 10.75
C TRP A 68 -5.41 16.35 9.44
N LYS A 69 -5.73 17.41 8.69
CA LYS A 69 -6.43 17.29 7.41
C LYS A 69 -5.65 16.47 6.40
N GLU A 70 -4.35 16.68 6.30
CA GLU A 70 -3.49 15.87 5.43
C GLU A 70 -3.44 14.40 5.86
N ALA A 71 -3.32 14.12 7.15
CA ALA A 71 -3.38 12.75 7.67
C ALA A 71 -4.73 12.09 7.36
N ALA A 72 -5.83 12.80 7.62
CA ALA A 72 -7.18 12.32 7.32
C ALA A 72 -7.38 12.01 5.83
N GLN A 73 -6.84 12.83 4.91
CA GLN A 73 -6.90 12.56 3.48
C GLN A 73 -6.16 11.27 3.10
N ARG A 74 -4.96 11.02 3.66
CA ARG A 74 -4.24 9.76 3.41
C ARG A 74 -4.99 8.55 3.94
N TRP A 75 -5.58 8.66 5.14
CA TRP A 75 -6.37 7.58 5.73
C TRP A 75 -7.66 7.31 4.96
N LEU A 76 -8.34 8.35 4.49
CA LEU A 76 -9.55 8.20 3.65
C LEU A 76 -9.24 7.48 2.33
N ALA A 77 -8.09 7.74 1.73
CA ALA A 77 -7.70 7.08 0.49
C ALA A 77 -7.60 5.55 0.64
N SER A 78 -7.14 5.06 1.80
CA SER A 78 -6.92 3.63 2.04
C SER A 78 -8.06 2.96 2.83
N TYR A 79 -8.62 3.68 3.80
CA TYR A 79 -9.57 3.15 4.77
C TYR A 79 -10.81 4.05 4.93
N GLY A 80 -11.17 4.73 3.87
CA GLY A 80 -12.38 5.55 3.77
C GLY A 80 -13.58 4.80 3.21
N PRO A 81 -14.74 5.46 3.12
CA PRO A 81 -15.96 4.86 2.59
C PRO A 81 -15.89 4.47 1.10
N GLU A 82 -14.98 5.09 0.36
CA GLU A 82 -14.78 4.84 -1.08
C GLU A 82 -13.72 3.75 -1.35
N ALA A 83 -13.10 3.21 -0.29
CA ALA A 83 -12.10 2.14 -0.44
C ALA A 83 -12.77 0.87 -1.01
N PRO A 84 -12.07 0.08 -1.87
CA PRO A 84 -12.64 -1.11 -2.49
C PRO A 84 -13.23 -2.11 -1.49
N MET A 85 -12.59 -2.28 -0.33
CA MET A 85 -13.08 -3.14 0.74
C MET A 85 -14.41 -2.62 1.31
N ALA A 86 -14.54 -1.30 1.53
CA ALA A 86 -15.75 -0.69 2.04
C ALA A 86 -16.93 -0.82 1.08
N ALA A 87 -16.66 -0.76 -0.23
CA ALA A 87 -17.68 -0.91 -1.27
C ALA A 87 -18.33 -2.30 -1.28
N GLN A 88 -17.63 -3.33 -0.78
CA GLN A 88 -18.12 -4.71 -0.69
C GLN A 88 -18.67 -5.06 0.71
N ALA A 89 -18.49 -4.19 1.68
CA ALA A 89 -18.88 -4.46 3.05
C ALA A 89 -20.35 -4.10 3.33
N HIS A 90 -21.08 -5.01 3.95
CA HIS A 90 -22.46 -4.76 4.37
C HIS A 90 -22.56 -3.99 5.69
N LEU A 91 -21.49 -4.02 6.51
CA LEU A 91 -21.43 -3.42 7.83
C LEU A 91 -20.28 -2.40 7.89
N GLN A 92 -20.49 -1.32 8.64
CA GLN A 92 -19.54 -0.22 8.77
C GLN A 92 -18.86 -0.22 10.13
N CYS A 93 -17.64 0.31 10.18
CA CYS A 93 -16.83 0.39 11.40
C CYS A 93 -17.52 1.15 12.55
N ALA A 94 -18.41 2.08 12.25
CA ALA A 94 -19.17 2.82 13.26
C ALA A 94 -19.90 1.91 14.28
N THR A 95 -20.30 0.69 13.86
CA THR A 95 -21.01 -0.27 14.70
C THR A 95 -20.14 -1.46 15.11
N CYS A 96 -18.87 -1.47 14.71
CA CYS A 96 -17.94 -2.55 14.99
C CYS A 96 -17.37 -2.45 16.41
N ALA A 97 -17.39 -3.55 17.17
CA ALA A 97 -16.78 -3.61 18.50
C ALA A 97 -15.25 -3.39 18.49
N PHE A 98 -14.58 -3.65 17.34
CA PHE A 98 -13.15 -3.43 17.18
C PHE A 98 -12.80 -1.99 16.76
N PHE A 99 -13.76 -1.09 16.65
CA PHE A 99 -13.54 0.32 16.30
C PHE A 99 -13.27 1.14 17.56
N LEU A 100 -12.05 1.61 17.71
CA LEU A 100 -11.63 2.50 18.81
C LEU A 100 -11.72 3.95 18.31
N PRO A 101 -12.67 4.76 18.78
CA PRO A 101 -12.93 6.08 18.22
C PRO A 101 -11.79 7.07 18.50
N LEU A 102 -11.47 7.86 17.50
CA LEU A 102 -10.66 9.07 17.55
C LEU A 102 -11.57 10.30 17.37
N LYS A 103 -11.12 11.28 16.60
CA LYS A 103 -11.89 12.49 16.27
C LYS A 103 -12.34 12.48 14.80
N ASP A 104 -13.31 13.33 14.47
CA ASP A 104 -13.76 13.62 13.09
C ASP A 104 -14.18 12.37 12.30
N GLY A 105 -14.80 11.40 12.98
CA GLY A 105 -15.28 10.18 12.36
C GLY A 105 -14.21 9.13 12.06
N PHE A 106 -12.98 9.34 12.52
CA PHE A 106 -11.92 8.33 12.47
C PHE A 106 -11.85 7.52 13.75
N GLY A 107 -11.26 6.35 13.66
CA GLY A 107 -10.90 5.49 14.78
C GLY A 107 -9.77 4.55 14.38
N VAL A 108 -9.31 3.75 15.31
CA VAL A 108 -8.32 2.69 15.07
C VAL A 108 -9.04 1.36 15.05
N CYS A 109 -8.74 0.53 14.06
CA CYS A 109 -9.18 -0.86 14.03
C CYS A 109 -8.31 -1.70 14.95
N ALA A 110 -8.94 -2.52 15.81
CA ALA A 110 -8.27 -3.46 16.71
C ALA A 110 -8.53 -4.93 16.33
N ASN A 111 -8.85 -5.19 15.06
CA ASN A 111 -9.08 -6.54 14.57
C ASN A 111 -7.88 -7.02 13.76
N GLU A 112 -7.17 -8.03 14.26
CA GLU A 112 -5.98 -8.63 13.63
C GLU A 112 -6.22 -9.20 12.24
N TYR A 113 -7.47 -9.58 11.92
CA TYR A 113 -7.86 -10.12 10.61
C TYR A 113 -8.25 -9.06 9.58
N SER A 114 -8.12 -7.78 9.90
CA SER A 114 -8.52 -6.68 9.03
C SER A 114 -7.47 -5.55 9.01
N ALA A 115 -7.85 -4.37 9.45
CA ALA A 115 -7.01 -3.17 9.42
C ALA A 115 -6.34 -2.89 10.78
N ASP A 116 -5.83 -3.91 11.45
CA ASP A 116 -5.27 -3.79 12.79
C ASP A 116 -4.25 -2.66 12.92
N GLY A 117 -4.39 -1.84 13.96
CA GLY A 117 -3.55 -0.67 14.22
C GLY A 117 -3.67 0.46 13.20
N ARG A 118 -4.56 0.37 12.21
CA ARG A 118 -4.75 1.40 11.19
C ARG A 118 -5.86 2.38 11.56
N ALA A 119 -5.64 3.65 11.18
CA ALA A 119 -6.70 4.64 11.25
C ALA A 119 -7.72 4.38 10.14
N VAL A 120 -8.95 4.11 10.51
CA VAL A 120 -10.08 3.81 9.62
C VAL A 120 -11.19 4.83 9.83
N HIS A 121 -11.95 5.14 8.79
CA HIS A 121 -13.12 6.01 8.93
C HIS A 121 -14.33 5.20 9.43
N ALA A 122 -15.20 5.80 10.23
CA ALA A 122 -16.40 5.15 10.76
C ALA A 122 -17.32 4.53 9.68
N ARG A 123 -17.29 5.10 8.46
CA ARG A 123 -18.00 4.59 7.29
C ARG A 123 -17.20 3.60 6.44
N TYR A 124 -15.99 3.27 6.85
CA TYR A 124 -15.27 2.13 6.28
C TYR A 124 -15.95 0.84 6.73
N GLY A 125 -15.75 -0.25 6.02
CA GLY A 125 -16.28 -1.56 6.35
C GLY A 125 -15.37 -2.66 5.81
N CYS A 126 -15.50 -3.84 6.40
CA CYS A 126 -14.78 -5.04 5.97
C CYS A 126 -15.58 -6.30 6.29
N GLY A 127 -15.15 -7.43 5.74
CA GLY A 127 -15.77 -8.74 5.99
C GLY A 127 -15.55 -9.30 7.40
N ALA A 128 -14.64 -8.70 8.19
CA ALA A 128 -14.33 -9.15 9.56
C ALA A 128 -14.97 -8.27 10.64
N HIS A 129 -16.12 -7.67 10.35
CA HIS A 129 -16.89 -6.89 11.32
C HIS A 129 -17.35 -7.76 12.50
N SER A 130 -17.37 -7.22 13.71
CA SER A 130 -17.74 -7.97 14.94
C SER A 130 -19.12 -8.63 14.91
N GLN A 131 -20.01 -8.20 14.01
CA GLN A 131 -21.35 -8.76 13.81
C GLN A 131 -21.47 -9.60 12.54
N THR A 132 -20.36 -9.87 11.84
CA THR A 132 -20.38 -10.73 10.65
C THR A 132 -20.73 -12.16 11.07
N THR A 133 -21.68 -12.75 10.36
CA THR A 133 -22.06 -14.16 10.52
C THR A 133 -21.84 -14.87 9.18
N ILE A 134 -21.33 -16.09 9.23
CA ILE A 134 -21.25 -16.97 8.07
C ILE A 134 -22.58 -17.71 7.97
N ALA A 135 -23.23 -17.63 6.81
CA ALA A 135 -24.39 -18.48 6.56
C ALA A 135 -23.94 -19.96 6.66
N PRO A 136 -24.72 -20.84 7.34
CA PRO A 136 -24.39 -22.24 7.34
C PRO A 136 -24.32 -22.76 5.92
N GLU A 137 -23.24 -23.49 5.59
CA GLU A 137 -23.18 -24.19 4.31
C GLU A 137 -24.40 -25.08 4.19
N PRO A 138 -25.07 -25.09 3.03
CA PRO A 138 -26.13 -26.07 2.78
C PRO A 138 -25.55 -27.47 3.01
N ALA A 139 -26.27 -28.30 3.77
CA ALA A 139 -25.84 -29.68 3.98
C ALA A 139 -25.61 -30.32 2.62
N VAL A 140 -24.38 -30.77 2.36
CA VAL A 140 -24.07 -31.55 1.15
C VAL A 140 -24.88 -32.81 1.25
N ASP A 141 -25.79 -33.05 0.29
CA ASP A 141 -26.53 -34.28 0.21
C ASP A 141 -25.51 -35.42 0.03
N PRO A 142 -25.42 -36.39 0.95
CA PRO A 142 -24.47 -37.48 0.86
C PRO A 142 -24.65 -38.33 -0.42
N ASP A 143 -25.80 -38.23 -1.09
CA ASP A 143 -26.07 -38.93 -2.35
C ASP A 143 -25.51 -38.14 -3.57
N THR A 144 -24.96 -36.94 -3.38
CA THR A 144 -24.25 -36.18 -4.43
C THR A 144 -22.73 -36.34 -4.38
N VAL A 145 -22.24 -37.43 -3.79
CA VAL A 145 -20.81 -37.78 -3.85
C VAL A 145 -20.47 -38.03 -5.33
N PHE A 146 -19.58 -37.19 -5.85
CA PHE A 146 -19.07 -37.32 -7.23
C PHE A 146 -18.35 -38.66 -7.31
N ASP A 147 -18.90 -39.58 -8.07
CA ASP A 147 -18.28 -40.88 -8.36
C ASP A 147 -17.31 -40.69 -9.52
N ASP A 148 -16.06 -40.43 -9.22
CA ASP A 148 -14.95 -40.29 -10.17
C ASP A 148 -14.50 -41.63 -10.74
N GLU A 149 -15.07 -42.76 -10.28
CA GLU A 149 -14.82 -44.10 -10.84
C GLU A 149 -15.82 -44.46 -11.97
N ALA A 150 -16.77 -43.60 -12.29
CA ALA A 150 -17.68 -43.84 -13.40
C ALA A 150 -16.92 -43.83 -14.72
N PRO A 151 -16.86 -44.96 -15.49
CA PRO A 151 -16.12 -45.00 -16.71
C PRO A 151 -16.81 -44.13 -17.77
N PHE A 152 -16.03 -43.22 -18.37
CA PHE A 152 -16.46 -42.51 -19.58
C PHE A 152 -16.64 -43.48 -20.74
N TYR A 153 -17.87 -43.70 -21.14
CA TYR A 153 -18.23 -44.40 -22.39
C TYR A 153 -18.53 -43.38 -23.49
#